data_e71136664efe4f8cb37666cbaf7c528c
#
_entry.id   e71136664efe4f8cb37666cbaf7c528c
#
_cell.length_a   1.000
_cell.length_b   1.000
_cell.length_c   1.000
_cell.angle_alpha   90.00
_cell.angle_beta   90.00
_cell.angle_gamma   90.00
#
_symmetry.space_group_name_H-M   'P 1'
#
loop_
_entity.id
_entity.type
_entity.pdbx_description
1 polymer ?
#
loop_
_entity_poly.entity_id
_entity_poly.type
_entity_poly.pdbx_seq_one_letter_code
_entity_poly.pdbx_strand_id
1 'polypeptide(L)'
;MFWQGVPPDASYKAPAVMNLQTLRRAFEPALRRLLHVYWRFARGMTLGVRGVVLDTDNKVFLVKHTYVAGWYLPGGGVEVGESFRDALARELMEEGRIELVGEPKLHGIFFNSYASRRDHVAVYVVRQFRQDRLPEPNREIAACGFFDANALPLDTSEGTRLRISEVLENKAPVATWR
;
A
#
# COMPACT_ATOMS: atom_id res chain seq x y z
N MET A 1 -35.92 -56.45 65.35
CA MET A 1 -36.68 -55.89 64.20
C MET A 1 -35.68 -55.00 63.45
N PHE A 2 -35.10 -55.56 62.38
CA PHE A 2 -34.00 -54.95 61.65
C PHE A 2 -34.56 -54.04 60.50
N TRP A 3 -34.21 -52.78 60.52
CA TRP A 3 -34.50 -51.85 59.41
C TRP A 3 -33.38 -51.92 58.41
N GLN A 4 -33.65 -52.52 57.25
CA GLN A 4 -32.67 -52.55 56.16
C GLN A 4 -32.73 -51.19 55.38
N GLY A 5 -31.60 -50.48 55.35
CA GLY A 5 -31.46 -49.23 54.61
C GLY A 5 -31.54 -49.42 53.10
N VAL A 6 -32.25 -48.55 52.44
CA VAL A 6 -32.29 -48.41 50.98
C VAL A 6 -30.97 -47.92 50.48
N PRO A 7 -30.35 -48.56 49.46
CA PRO A 7 -29.11 -48.06 48.88
C PRO A 7 -29.33 -46.71 48.19
N PRO A 8 -28.37 -45.75 48.25
CA PRO A 8 -28.49 -44.49 47.52
C PRO A 8 -28.41 -44.79 46.02
N ASP A 9 -29.44 -44.40 45.28
CA ASP A 9 -29.48 -44.42 43.83
C ASP A 9 -28.38 -43.49 43.26
N ALA A 10 -27.40 -44.14 42.67
CA ALA A 10 -26.25 -43.51 42.07
C ALA A 10 -26.49 -43.33 40.57
N SER A 11 -27.16 -42.28 40.15
CA SER A 11 -27.07 -41.81 38.76
C SER A 11 -27.74 -40.45 38.45
N TYR A 12 -27.76 -39.51 39.38
CA TYR A 12 -28.08 -38.14 38.97
C TYR A 12 -26.83 -37.43 38.43
N LYS A 13 -26.53 -37.63 37.14
CA LYS A 13 -25.58 -36.75 36.44
C LYS A 13 -26.26 -35.41 36.23
N ALA A 14 -25.88 -34.44 37.04
CA ALA A 14 -26.27 -33.05 36.83
C ALA A 14 -25.94 -32.63 35.36
N PRO A 15 -26.83 -31.95 34.65
CA PRO A 15 -26.54 -31.46 33.32
C PRO A 15 -25.31 -30.55 33.41
N ALA A 16 -24.32 -30.77 32.55
CA ALA A 16 -23.12 -29.97 32.48
C ALA A 16 -23.54 -28.51 32.19
N VAL A 17 -23.49 -27.66 33.21
CA VAL A 17 -23.71 -26.23 33.07
C VAL A 17 -22.57 -25.75 32.19
N MET A 18 -22.87 -25.57 30.92
CA MET A 18 -21.90 -25.06 29.94
C MET A 18 -21.46 -23.67 30.37
N ASN A 19 -20.21 -23.55 30.86
CA ASN A 19 -19.66 -22.32 31.37
C ASN A 19 -19.60 -21.29 30.23
N LEU A 20 -20.13 -20.10 30.46
CA LEU A 20 -20.11 -18.95 29.54
C LEU A 20 -18.70 -18.70 28.95
N GLN A 21 -17.65 -18.99 29.72
CA GLN A 21 -16.26 -18.87 29.25
C GLN A 21 -15.90 -19.93 28.19
N THR A 22 -16.45 -21.16 28.31
CA THR A 22 -16.24 -22.24 27.32
C THR A 22 -16.96 -21.93 26.02
N LEU A 23 -18.19 -21.43 26.09
CA LEU A 23 -18.94 -20.91 24.95
C LEU A 23 -18.18 -19.78 24.24
N ARG A 24 -17.71 -18.78 25.00
CA ARG A 24 -16.94 -17.65 24.45
C ARG A 24 -15.69 -18.09 23.71
N ARG A 25 -14.93 -19.05 24.28
CA ARG A 25 -13.71 -19.60 23.63
C ARG A 25 -14.04 -20.39 22.36
N ALA A 26 -15.15 -21.09 22.32
CA ALA A 26 -15.56 -21.87 21.14
C ALA A 26 -16.02 -20.96 19.99
N PHE A 27 -16.67 -19.84 20.29
CA PHE A 27 -17.18 -18.90 19.27
C PHE A 27 -16.16 -17.84 18.85
N GLU A 28 -15.11 -17.60 19.63
CA GLU A 28 -14.10 -16.57 19.35
C GLU A 28 -13.46 -16.73 17.95
N PRO A 29 -13.05 -17.93 17.48
CA PRO A 29 -12.46 -18.07 16.14
C PRO A 29 -13.44 -17.75 15.01
N ALA A 30 -14.69 -18.15 15.16
CA ALA A 30 -15.74 -17.87 14.16
C ALA A 30 -16.08 -16.40 14.12
N LEU A 31 -16.20 -15.76 15.28
CA LEU A 31 -16.43 -14.30 15.38
C LEU A 31 -15.27 -13.50 14.80
N ARG A 32 -14.02 -13.89 15.10
CA ARG A 32 -12.84 -13.27 14.51
C ARG A 32 -12.84 -13.37 12.98
N ARG A 33 -13.15 -14.56 12.42
CA ARG A 33 -13.26 -14.73 10.96
C ARG A 33 -14.35 -13.84 10.36
N LEU A 34 -15.52 -13.78 10.99
CA LEU A 34 -16.62 -12.92 10.55
C LEU A 34 -16.23 -11.44 10.58
N LEU A 35 -15.58 -10.99 11.67
CA LEU A 35 -15.07 -9.64 11.79
C LEU A 35 -13.99 -9.32 10.74
N HIS A 36 -13.07 -10.27 10.46
CA HIS A 36 -12.07 -10.08 9.39
C HIS A 36 -12.72 -9.93 8.01
N VAL A 37 -13.72 -10.75 7.69
CA VAL A 37 -14.49 -10.62 6.43
C VAL A 37 -15.20 -9.27 6.38
N TYR A 38 -15.91 -8.90 7.45
CA TYR A 38 -16.56 -7.59 7.55
C TYR A 38 -15.58 -6.43 7.35
N TRP A 39 -14.44 -6.43 8.07
CA TRP A 39 -13.43 -5.38 7.95
C TRP A 39 -12.80 -5.30 6.56
N ARG A 40 -12.63 -6.44 5.87
CA ARG A 40 -12.13 -6.49 4.49
C ARG A 40 -13.01 -5.71 3.53
N PHE A 41 -14.33 -5.75 3.71
CA PHE A 41 -15.28 -5.00 2.85
C PHE A 41 -15.55 -3.58 3.37
N ALA A 42 -15.67 -3.41 4.68
CA ALA A 42 -16.01 -2.12 5.27
C ALA A 42 -14.84 -1.12 5.26
N ARG A 43 -13.59 -1.61 5.35
CA ARG A 43 -12.36 -0.81 5.40
C ARG A 43 -11.43 -1.07 4.21
N GLY A 44 -11.96 -1.56 3.07
CA GLY A 44 -11.15 -1.71 1.87
C GLY A 44 -10.52 -0.38 1.46
N MET A 45 -9.19 -0.32 1.48
CA MET A 45 -8.39 0.82 1.03
C MET A 45 -7.61 0.42 -0.20
N THR A 46 -7.34 1.35 -1.11
CA THR A 46 -6.37 1.20 -2.17
C THR A 46 -5.08 1.88 -1.76
N LEU A 47 -3.98 1.21 -1.99
CA LEU A 47 -2.65 1.69 -1.67
C LEU A 47 -1.83 1.79 -2.95
N GLY A 48 -1.27 2.96 -3.19
CA GLY A 48 -0.35 3.19 -4.30
C GLY A 48 1.04 3.57 -3.79
N VAL A 49 2.02 3.44 -4.65
CA VAL A 49 3.39 3.87 -4.41
C VAL A 49 3.90 4.69 -5.60
N ARG A 50 4.65 5.76 -5.35
CA ARG A 50 5.30 6.57 -6.37
C ARG A 50 6.74 6.86 -5.97
N GLY A 51 7.63 6.90 -6.98
CA GLY A 51 9.04 7.23 -6.80
C GLY A 51 9.40 8.62 -7.35
N VAL A 52 9.93 9.52 -6.51
CA VAL A 52 10.69 10.69 -6.97
C VAL A 52 12.12 10.22 -7.19
N VAL A 53 12.39 9.73 -8.39
CA VAL A 53 13.71 9.22 -8.78
C VAL A 53 14.54 10.38 -9.30
N LEU A 54 15.65 10.66 -8.64
CA LEU A 54 16.53 11.80 -8.94
C LEU A 54 17.92 11.31 -9.32
N ASP A 55 18.41 11.73 -10.48
CA ASP A 55 19.79 11.51 -10.89
C ASP A 55 20.78 12.42 -10.16
N THR A 56 22.05 12.32 -10.52
CA THR A 56 23.15 13.12 -9.93
C THR A 56 23.00 14.61 -10.19
N ASP A 57 22.32 15.01 -11.25
CA ASP A 57 22.06 16.39 -11.62
C ASP A 57 20.72 16.93 -11.07
N ASN A 58 20.04 16.15 -10.19
CA ASN A 58 18.70 16.41 -9.67
C ASN A 58 17.60 16.46 -10.76
N LYS A 59 17.82 15.86 -11.93
CA LYS A 59 16.74 15.64 -12.88
C LYS A 59 15.84 14.54 -12.36
N VAL A 60 14.54 14.70 -12.57
CA VAL A 60 13.52 13.76 -12.10
C VAL A 60 13.07 12.86 -13.23
N PHE A 61 12.99 11.55 -12.95
CA PHE A 61 12.44 10.58 -13.88
C PHE A 61 10.92 10.65 -13.90
N LEU A 62 10.35 10.79 -15.10
CA LEU A 62 8.91 10.81 -15.31
C LEU A 62 8.52 9.79 -16.38
N VAL A 63 7.27 9.34 -16.28
CA VAL A 63 6.63 8.42 -17.23
C VAL A 63 5.37 9.05 -17.82
N LYS A 64 5.10 8.73 -19.08
CA LYS A 64 3.87 9.05 -19.78
C LYS A 64 3.16 7.77 -20.17
N HIS A 65 2.00 7.54 -19.61
CA HIS A 65 1.20 6.35 -19.91
C HIS A 65 0.44 6.50 -21.24
N THR A 66 0.06 5.37 -21.83
CA THR A 66 -0.73 5.34 -23.07
C THR A 66 -2.21 5.64 -22.84
N TYR A 67 -2.72 5.37 -21.62
CA TYR A 67 -4.13 5.40 -21.27
C TYR A 67 -4.56 6.63 -20.46
N VAL A 68 -3.62 7.47 -20.02
CA VAL A 68 -3.90 8.72 -19.30
C VAL A 68 -2.97 9.83 -19.80
N ALA A 69 -3.55 11.02 -19.99
CA ALA A 69 -2.79 12.17 -20.46
C ALA A 69 -1.89 12.74 -19.36
N GLY A 70 -0.71 13.20 -19.76
CA GLY A 70 0.25 13.88 -18.88
C GLY A 70 1.44 13.03 -18.47
N TRP A 71 2.35 13.67 -17.71
CA TRP A 71 3.54 13.06 -17.14
C TRP A 71 3.37 12.87 -15.65
N TYR A 72 3.82 11.73 -15.16
CA TYR A 72 3.63 11.28 -13.78
C TYR A 72 4.95 10.79 -13.18
N LEU A 73 5.02 10.75 -11.86
CA LEU A 73 6.03 9.98 -11.16
C LEU A 73 5.82 8.49 -11.44
N PRO A 74 6.88 7.70 -11.67
CA PRO A 74 6.78 6.25 -11.84
C PRO A 74 6.19 5.58 -10.59
N GLY A 75 5.46 4.50 -10.79
CA GLY A 75 4.83 3.71 -9.73
C GLY A 75 3.39 3.35 -10.00
N GLY A 76 2.83 2.48 -9.17
CA GLY A 76 1.50 1.91 -9.33
C GLY A 76 0.85 1.44 -8.05
N GLY A 77 0.02 0.42 -8.14
CA GLY A 77 -0.66 -0.17 -6.99
C GLY A 77 0.25 -1.08 -6.16
N VAL A 78 -0.01 -1.12 -4.86
CA VAL A 78 0.60 -2.13 -3.97
C VAL A 78 -0.27 -3.37 -3.98
N GLU A 79 0.29 -4.51 -4.34
CA GLU A 79 -0.44 -5.77 -4.43
C GLU A 79 -0.59 -6.45 -3.07
N VAL A 80 -1.53 -7.40 -2.98
CA VAL A 80 -1.77 -8.16 -1.75
C VAL A 80 -0.54 -9.02 -1.40
N GLY A 81 0.01 -8.80 -0.21
CA GLY A 81 1.21 -9.50 0.24
C GLY A 81 2.53 -8.82 -0.13
N GLU A 82 2.47 -7.70 -0.82
CA GLU A 82 3.61 -6.90 -1.23
C GLU A 82 3.88 -5.77 -0.22
N SER A 83 5.13 -5.48 0.07
CA SER A 83 5.50 -4.27 0.80
C SER A 83 5.54 -3.05 -0.13
N PHE A 84 5.42 -1.83 0.42
CA PHE A 84 5.58 -0.61 -0.38
C PHE A 84 6.93 -0.52 -1.11
N ARG A 85 7.99 -1.04 -0.49
CA ARG A 85 9.32 -1.06 -1.09
C ARG A 85 9.39 -2.02 -2.26
N ASP A 86 8.79 -3.21 -2.13
CA ASP A 86 8.79 -4.22 -3.20
C ASP A 86 7.92 -3.74 -4.37
N ALA A 87 6.74 -3.16 -4.08
CA ALA A 87 5.90 -2.52 -5.08
C ALA A 87 6.65 -1.42 -5.84
N LEU A 88 7.35 -0.54 -5.11
CA LEU A 88 8.16 0.50 -5.73
C LEU A 88 9.25 -0.09 -6.63
N ALA A 89 9.97 -1.11 -6.16
CA ALA A 89 11.04 -1.74 -6.93
C ALA A 89 10.50 -2.38 -8.22
N ARG A 90 9.37 -3.08 -8.13
CA ARG A 90 8.69 -3.69 -9.28
C ARG A 90 8.27 -2.63 -10.30
N GLU A 91 7.56 -1.60 -9.87
CA GLU A 91 7.08 -0.54 -10.74
C GLU A 91 8.23 0.24 -11.42
N LEU A 92 9.27 0.59 -10.66
CA LEU A 92 10.45 1.26 -11.23
C LEU A 92 11.16 0.39 -12.28
N MET A 93 11.20 -0.93 -12.07
CA MET A 93 11.76 -1.85 -13.04
C MET A 93 10.88 -1.96 -14.30
N GLU A 94 9.56 -2.06 -14.14
CA GLU A 94 8.60 -2.22 -15.24
C GLU A 94 8.51 -0.95 -16.10
N GLU A 95 8.36 0.22 -15.46
CA GLU A 95 8.14 1.50 -16.15
C GLU A 95 9.43 2.20 -16.58
N GLY A 96 10.54 1.97 -15.88
CA GLY A 96 11.79 2.71 -16.09
C GLY A 96 13.03 1.87 -16.30
N ARG A 97 12.99 0.55 -16.14
CA ARG A 97 14.18 -0.31 -16.03
C ARG A 97 15.15 0.17 -14.95
N ILE A 98 14.59 0.72 -13.87
CA ILE A 98 15.34 1.27 -12.75
C ILE A 98 15.41 0.21 -11.65
N GLU A 99 16.64 -0.22 -11.34
CA GLU A 99 16.95 -1.15 -10.25
C GLU A 99 17.33 -0.36 -9.01
N LEU A 100 16.63 -0.58 -7.90
CA LEU A 100 17.00 0.01 -6.60
C LEU A 100 18.30 -0.61 -6.08
N VAL A 101 19.32 0.22 -5.84
CA VAL A 101 20.60 -0.21 -5.24
C VAL A 101 20.63 0.10 -3.75
N GLY A 102 20.10 1.24 -3.35
CA GLY A 102 20.03 1.68 -1.96
C GLY A 102 18.63 1.64 -1.38
N GLU A 103 18.50 2.08 -0.13
CA GLU A 103 17.21 2.16 0.54
C GLU A 103 16.47 3.45 0.13
N PRO A 104 15.27 3.36 -0.45
CA PRO A 104 14.47 4.52 -0.79
C PRO A 104 13.94 5.21 0.47
N LYS A 105 14.01 6.54 0.53
CA LYS A 105 13.54 7.31 1.67
C LYS A 105 12.07 7.65 1.52
N LEU A 106 11.22 7.23 2.47
CA LEU A 106 9.83 7.65 2.50
C LEU A 106 9.75 9.18 2.67
N HIS A 107 9.11 9.86 1.72
CA HIS A 107 8.81 11.28 1.79
C HIS A 107 7.51 11.52 2.54
N GLY A 108 6.44 10.79 2.18
CA GLY A 108 5.15 10.92 2.86
C GLY A 108 4.11 9.95 2.31
N ILE A 109 2.96 9.90 3.01
CA ILE A 109 1.77 9.17 2.58
C ILE A 109 0.65 10.20 2.39
N PHE A 110 0.03 10.18 1.22
CA PHE A 110 -0.90 11.21 0.78
C PHE A 110 -2.29 10.62 0.54
N PHE A 111 -3.31 11.27 1.09
CA PHE A 111 -4.69 10.94 0.77
C PHE A 111 -5.05 11.44 -0.63
N ASN A 112 -5.35 10.53 -1.55
CA ASN A 112 -5.67 10.84 -2.94
C ASN A 112 -7.18 10.81 -3.17
N SER A 113 -7.89 11.75 -2.57
CA SER A 113 -9.35 11.86 -2.66
C SER A 113 -9.86 12.09 -4.08
N TYR A 114 -9.02 12.56 -4.98
CA TYR A 114 -9.36 12.76 -6.37
C TYR A 114 -9.58 11.43 -7.11
N ALA A 115 -8.72 10.44 -6.86
CA ALA A 115 -8.89 9.10 -7.42
C ALA A 115 -10.01 8.35 -6.69
N SER A 116 -9.96 8.32 -5.36
CA SER A 116 -10.98 7.66 -4.52
C SER A 116 -10.87 8.14 -3.07
N ARG A 117 -12.02 8.19 -2.38
CA ARG A 117 -12.06 8.43 -0.92
C ARG A 117 -11.39 7.31 -0.09
N ARG A 118 -10.86 6.29 -0.75
CA ARG A 118 -10.19 5.15 -0.13
C ARG A 118 -8.72 5.03 -0.57
N ASP A 119 -8.24 5.96 -1.39
CA ASP A 119 -6.92 5.87 -2.00
C ASP A 119 -5.86 6.63 -1.20
N HIS A 120 -4.73 5.95 -0.98
CA HIS A 120 -3.55 6.53 -0.34
C HIS A 120 -2.32 6.17 -1.15
N VAL A 121 -1.44 7.15 -1.34
CA VAL A 121 -0.22 7.01 -2.12
C VAL A 121 0.99 7.29 -1.25
N ALA A 122 1.86 6.31 -1.09
CA ALA A 122 3.17 6.50 -0.48
C ALA A 122 4.16 7.03 -1.53
N VAL A 123 4.88 8.09 -1.20
CA VAL A 123 5.90 8.68 -2.08
C VAL A 123 7.28 8.46 -1.47
N TYR A 124 8.17 7.90 -2.27
CA TYR A 124 9.55 7.65 -1.90
C TYR A 124 10.50 8.48 -2.73
N VAL A 125 11.58 8.95 -2.11
CA VAL A 125 12.72 9.56 -2.80
C VAL A 125 13.75 8.49 -3.08
N VAL A 126 14.15 8.35 -4.35
CA VAL A 126 15.11 7.37 -4.84
C VAL A 126 16.30 8.11 -5.44
N ARG A 127 17.50 7.93 -4.86
CA ARG A 127 18.75 8.53 -5.34
C ARG A 127 19.81 7.50 -5.69
N GLN A 128 19.67 6.27 -5.20
CA GLN A 128 20.63 5.19 -5.44
C GLN A 128 19.96 4.09 -6.26
N PHE A 129 20.23 4.10 -7.54
CA PHE A 129 19.65 3.16 -8.50
C PHE A 129 20.63 2.88 -9.63
N ARG A 130 20.37 1.83 -10.41
CA ARG A 130 21.00 1.54 -11.69
C ARG A 130 19.96 1.62 -12.79
N GLN A 131 20.38 2.14 -13.93
CA GLN A 131 19.59 2.10 -15.15
C GLN A 131 20.55 2.02 -16.34
N ASP A 132 20.55 0.88 -17.02
CA ASP A 132 21.46 0.66 -18.16
C ASP A 132 20.98 1.40 -19.42
N ARG A 133 19.67 1.46 -19.61
CA ARG A 133 19.04 2.15 -20.75
C ARG A 133 17.58 2.50 -20.42
N LEU A 134 17.04 3.50 -21.09
CA LEU A 134 15.61 3.79 -21.08
C LEU A 134 14.83 2.62 -21.72
N PRO A 135 13.66 2.26 -21.19
CA PRO A 135 12.78 1.29 -21.86
C PRO A 135 12.25 1.85 -23.18
N GLU A 136 12.08 0.98 -24.16
CA GLU A 136 11.33 1.31 -25.37
C GLU A 136 9.84 1.51 -25.04
N PRO A 137 9.13 2.38 -25.77
CA PRO A 137 7.70 2.50 -25.65
C PRO A 137 7.01 1.14 -25.78
N ASN A 138 5.97 0.92 -24.96
CA ASN A 138 5.23 -0.33 -24.95
C ASN A 138 3.72 -0.08 -24.83
N ARG A 139 2.92 -1.09 -24.52
CA ARG A 139 1.45 -0.95 -24.42
C ARG A 139 1.00 -0.04 -23.29
N GLU A 140 1.82 0.12 -22.26
CA GLU A 140 1.50 0.86 -21.04
C GLU A 140 2.21 2.22 -21.00
N ILE A 141 3.51 2.24 -21.34
CA ILE A 141 4.37 3.42 -21.29
C ILE A 141 4.60 3.95 -22.70
N ALA A 142 4.06 5.13 -22.99
CA ALA A 142 4.25 5.83 -24.25
C ALA A 142 5.63 6.51 -24.33
N ALA A 143 6.14 7.04 -23.22
CA ALA A 143 7.46 7.67 -23.12
C ALA A 143 7.91 7.74 -21.67
N CYS A 144 9.21 7.82 -21.45
CA CYS A 144 9.79 8.07 -20.13
C CYS A 144 11.14 8.79 -20.30
N GLY A 145 11.63 9.41 -19.22
CA GLY A 145 12.95 10.06 -19.23
C GLY A 145 13.20 10.94 -18.02
N PHE A 146 14.43 11.47 -17.95
CA PHE A 146 14.82 12.43 -16.93
C PHE A 146 14.60 13.85 -17.41
N PHE A 147 13.98 14.69 -16.58
CA PHE A 147 13.65 16.08 -16.88
C PHE A 147 14.22 17.01 -15.81
N ASP A 148 14.66 18.18 -16.23
CA ASP A 148 15.00 19.24 -15.29
C ASP A 148 13.75 19.66 -14.49
N ALA A 149 13.87 19.71 -13.18
CA ALA A 149 12.75 20.06 -12.32
C ALA A 149 12.20 21.48 -12.56
N ASN A 150 13.05 22.39 -13.08
CA ASN A 150 12.65 23.73 -13.46
C ASN A 150 12.04 23.82 -14.87
N ALA A 151 12.15 22.76 -15.66
CA ALA A 151 11.67 22.67 -17.03
C ALA A 151 10.85 21.40 -17.28
N LEU A 152 9.97 21.07 -16.36
CA LEU A 152 9.07 19.91 -16.49
C LEU A 152 8.13 20.08 -17.69
N PRO A 153 7.78 18.99 -18.39
CA PRO A 153 6.79 19.03 -19.47
C PRO A 153 5.50 19.75 -19.05
N LEU A 154 4.91 20.53 -19.96
CA LEU A 154 3.74 21.36 -19.64
C LEU A 154 2.56 20.56 -19.10
N ASP A 155 2.37 19.34 -19.59
CA ASP A 155 1.32 18.41 -19.23
C ASP A 155 1.68 17.52 -18.02
N THR A 156 2.72 17.86 -17.23
CA THR A 156 3.01 17.19 -15.96
C THR A 156 1.90 17.43 -14.96
N SER A 157 1.39 16.34 -14.32
CA SER A 157 0.28 16.42 -13.39
C SER A 157 0.60 17.30 -12.17
N GLU A 158 -0.41 17.98 -11.64
CA GLU A 158 -0.26 18.87 -10.49
C GLU A 158 0.31 18.16 -9.26
N GLY A 159 -0.22 16.99 -8.94
CA GLY A 159 0.30 16.18 -7.82
C GLY A 159 1.77 15.80 -8.00
N THR A 160 2.19 15.47 -9.23
CA THR A 160 3.61 15.23 -9.56
C THR A 160 4.47 16.45 -9.31
N ARG A 161 4.05 17.63 -9.80
CA ARG A 161 4.78 18.90 -9.61
C ARG A 161 4.95 19.25 -8.14
N LEU A 162 3.88 19.09 -7.35
CA LEU A 162 3.91 19.36 -5.91
C LEU A 162 4.90 18.44 -5.18
N ARG A 163 4.89 17.14 -5.46
CA ARG A 163 5.83 16.18 -4.82
C ARG A 163 7.28 16.48 -5.19
N ILE A 164 7.55 16.82 -6.45
CA ILE A 164 8.90 17.20 -6.89
C ILE A 164 9.38 18.46 -6.15
N SER A 165 8.55 19.51 -6.10
CA SER A 165 8.88 20.76 -5.39
C SER A 165 9.14 20.50 -3.90
N GLU A 166 8.27 19.74 -3.22
CA GLU A 166 8.46 19.39 -1.79
C GLU A 166 9.80 18.70 -1.54
N VAL A 167 10.14 17.72 -2.39
CA VAL A 167 11.39 16.94 -2.23
C VAL A 167 12.62 17.81 -2.48
N LEU A 168 12.62 18.59 -3.54
CA LEU A 168 13.80 19.40 -3.93
C LEU A 168 14.01 20.61 -3.01
N GLU A 169 12.93 21.20 -2.54
CA GLU A 169 12.97 22.35 -1.64
C GLU A 169 13.00 21.94 -0.15
N ASN A 170 13.08 20.62 0.13
CA ASN A 170 13.06 20.06 1.48
C ASN A 170 11.87 20.54 2.31
N LYS A 171 10.71 20.70 1.68
CA LYS A 171 9.46 21.06 2.35
C LYS A 171 8.82 19.86 3.04
N ALA A 172 8.10 20.11 4.12
CA ALA A 172 7.29 19.07 4.75
C ALA A 172 6.17 18.64 3.80
N PRO A 173 5.89 17.32 3.72
CA PRO A 173 4.79 16.82 2.90
C PRO A 173 3.44 17.29 3.43
N VAL A 174 2.53 17.68 2.54
CA VAL A 174 1.13 17.94 2.89
C VAL A 174 0.36 16.63 3.02
N ALA A 175 -0.82 16.66 3.66
CA ALA A 175 -1.59 15.44 3.89
C ALA A 175 -2.30 14.88 2.64
N THR A 176 -2.55 15.73 1.63
CA THR A 176 -3.32 15.37 0.42
C THR A 176 -2.47 15.33 -0.82
N TRP A 177 -2.90 14.56 -1.82
CA TRP A 177 -2.18 14.44 -3.09
C TRP A 177 -2.19 15.76 -3.90
N ARG A 178 -3.27 16.53 -3.77
CA ARG A 178 -3.48 17.85 -4.37
C ARG A 178 -4.05 18.82 -3.34
#